data_fcc3f8dfacfe8d7b1f595554d9e6fbf5
#
_entry.id   fcc3f8dfacfe8d7b1f595554d9e6fbf5
#
_cell.length_a   1.000
_cell.length_b   1.000
_cell.length_c   1.000
_cell.angle_alpha   90.00
_cell.angle_beta   90.00
_cell.angle_gamma   90.00
#
_symmetry.space_group_name_H-M   'P 1'
#
loop_
_entity.id
_entity.type
_entity.pdbx_description
1 polymer ?
#
loop_
_entity_poly.entity_id
_entity_poly.type
_entity_poly.pdbx_seq_one_letter_code
_entity_poly.pdbx_strand_id
1 'polypeptide(L)'
;MVKDKVKVSDFHFDHKLWMNELKFFEMQLDVFEERLEEIVLTIDDNSAMAAVETFQNQIIRQREVIDELKHKFRIREKDLDTLSNETTIDSDNVLFKDHRKEREDMQIFIKLYQEMREKYMNFLEVHG
;
A
#
# COMPACT_ATOMS: atom_id res chain seq x y z
N MET A 1 -27.10 8.77 13.38
CA MET A 1 -27.28 8.60 11.93
C MET A 1 -25.96 8.75 11.20
N VAL A 2 -25.70 7.85 10.31
CA VAL A 2 -24.46 7.87 9.53
C VAL A 2 -24.52 9.00 8.51
N LYS A 3 -23.43 9.73 8.35
CA LYS A 3 -23.32 10.77 7.36
C LYS A 3 -23.21 10.15 5.96
N ASP A 4 -24.13 10.49 5.07
CA ASP A 4 -24.21 9.93 3.72
C ASP A 4 -23.69 10.88 2.64
N LYS A 5 -23.02 11.97 3.04
CA LYS A 5 -22.49 12.97 2.12
C LYS A 5 -21.07 13.35 2.52
N VAL A 6 -20.19 13.47 1.55
CA VAL A 6 -18.83 13.98 1.74
C VAL A 6 -18.52 14.99 0.66
N LYS A 7 -17.57 15.87 0.93
CA LYS A 7 -17.11 16.84 -0.06
C LYS A 7 -16.03 16.23 -0.94
N VAL A 8 -15.93 16.72 -2.16
CA VAL A 8 -14.85 16.33 -3.08
C VAL A 8 -13.49 16.59 -2.44
N SER A 9 -13.34 17.68 -1.68
CA SER A 9 -12.09 17.98 -0.95
C SER A 9 -11.69 16.87 0.02
N ASP A 10 -12.66 16.16 0.61
CA ASP A 10 -12.36 15.03 1.51
C ASP A 10 -11.77 13.86 0.74
N PHE A 11 -12.25 13.61 -0.49
CA PHE A 11 -11.70 12.57 -1.35
C PHE A 11 -10.26 12.89 -1.75
N HIS A 12 -9.98 14.14 -2.13
CA HIS A 12 -8.61 14.58 -2.45
C HIS A 12 -7.67 14.42 -1.26
N PHE A 13 -8.16 14.75 -0.08
CA PHE A 13 -7.38 14.61 1.15
C PHE A 13 -7.00 13.14 1.41
N ASP A 14 -7.96 12.23 1.31
CA ASP A 14 -7.72 10.81 1.50
C ASP A 14 -6.72 10.27 0.47
N HIS A 15 -6.87 10.64 -0.80
CA HIS A 15 -5.94 10.22 -1.85
C HIS A 15 -4.51 10.69 -1.56
N LYS A 16 -4.37 11.92 -1.07
CA LYS A 16 -3.07 12.47 -0.73
C LYS A 16 -2.42 11.69 0.41
N LEU A 17 -3.19 11.36 1.44
CA LEU A 17 -2.71 10.53 2.55
C LEU A 17 -2.28 9.16 2.07
N TRP A 18 -3.11 8.50 1.27
CA TRP A 18 -2.82 7.15 0.78
C TRP A 18 -1.59 7.13 -0.13
N MET A 19 -1.45 8.13 -1.00
CA MET A 19 -0.26 8.23 -1.86
C MET A 19 1.01 8.40 -1.04
N ASN A 20 0.96 9.18 0.04
CA ASN A 20 2.10 9.36 0.94
C ASN A 20 2.42 8.07 1.69
N GLU A 21 1.43 7.34 2.14
CA GLU A 21 1.62 6.04 2.78
C GLU A 21 2.27 5.04 1.82
N LEU A 22 1.78 4.98 0.58
CA LEU A 22 2.35 4.08 -0.43
C LEU A 22 3.81 4.40 -0.72
N LYS A 23 4.17 5.68 -0.82
CA LYS A 23 5.56 6.10 -0.98
C LYS A 23 6.42 5.66 0.20
N PHE A 24 5.91 5.79 1.40
CA PHE A 24 6.61 5.36 2.60
C PHE A 24 6.90 3.86 2.55
N PHE A 25 5.91 3.05 2.20
CA PHE A 25 6.10 1.60 2.09
C PHE A 25 7.09 1.23 0.99
N GLU A 26 7.07 1.95 -0.14
CA GLU A 26 8.07 1.74 -1.19
C GLU A 26 9.50 1.97 -0.68
N MET A 27 9.70 3.03 0.10
CA MET A 27 10.99 3.33 0.69
C MET A 27 11.43 2.24 1.67
N GLN A 28 10.51 1.72 2.47
CA GLN A 28 10.80 0.59 3.35
C GLN A 28 11.18 -0.66 2.56
N LEU A 29 10.47 -0.95 1.48
CA LEU A 29 10.78 -2.11 0.64
C LEU A 29 12.18 -2.02 0.05
N ASP A 30 12.62 -0.82 -0.33
CA ASP A 30 13.99 -0.61 -0.79
C ASP A 30 15.01 -1.00 0.27
N VAL A 31 14.77 -0.58 1.52
CA VAL A 31 15.64 -0.91 2.65
C VAL A 31 15.63 -2.42 2.93
N PHE A 32 14.47 -3.05 2.88
CA PHE A 32 14.34 -4.49 3.09
C PHE A 32 15.09 -5.28 2.01
N GLU A 33 14.98 -4.85 0.77
CA GLU A 33 15.66 -5.50 -0.35
C GLU A 33 17.19 -5.40 -0.22
N GLU A 34 17.70 -4.23 0.14
CA GLU A 34 19.14 -4.04 0.39
C GLU A 34 19.62 -4.97 1.49
N ARG A 35 18.87 -5.09 2.57
CA ARG A 35 19.24 -5.95 3.69
C ARG A 35 19.27 -7.42 3.31
N LEU A 36 18.29 -7.86 2.50
CA LEU A 36 18.28 -9.23 1.99
C LEU A 36 19.50 -9.53 1.12
N GLU A 37 19.91 -8.59 0.28
CA GLU A 37 21.10 -8.73 -0.55
C GLU A 37 22.35 -8.94 0.28
N GLU A 38 22.47 -8.21 1.41
CA GLU A 38 23.57 -8.39 2.34
C GLU A 38 23.54 -9.76 3.02
N ILE A 39 22.36 -10.19 3.45
CA ILE A 39 22.18 -11.47 4.16
C ILE A 39 22.53 -12.65 3.25
N VAL A 40 22.15 -12.60 1.98
CA VAL A 40 22.45 -13.65 1.00
C VAL A 40 23.94 -13.99 0.96
N LEU A 41 24.79 -12.99 1.16
CA LEU A 41 26.25 -13.18 1.13
C LEU A 41 26.78 -13.97 2.33
N THR A 42 26.02 -14.07 3.41
CA THR A 42 26.44 -14.69 4.67
C THR A 42 25.73 -16.00 4.99
N ILE A 43 24.65 -16.29 4.30
CA ILE A 43 23.83 -17.50 4.53
C ILE A 43 24.36 -18.67 3.71
N ASP A 44 24.53 -19.81 4.37
CA ASP A 44 24.86 -21.08 3.71
C ASP A 44 23.84 -22.20 4.05
N ASP A 45 22.83 -21.89 4.84
CA ASP A 45 21.74 -22.79 5.21
C ASP A 45 20.61 -22.75 4.16
N ASN A 46 20.22 -23.91 3.65
CA ASN A 46 19.20 -24.03 2.60
C ASN A 46 17.82 -23.50 3.04
N SER A 47 17.43 -23.73 4.29
CA SER A 47 16.12 -23.24 4.77
C SER A 47 16.10 -21.72 4.91
N ALA A 48 17.21 -21.12 5.31
CA ALA A 48 17.34 -19.66 5.37
C ALA A 48 17.32 -19.06 3.96
N MET A 49 17.99 -19.70 2.98
CA MET A 49 17.95 -19.25 1.59
C MET A 49 16.53 -19.32 1.01
N ALA A 50 15.76 -20.37 1.34
CA ALA A 50 14.36 -20.47 0.92
C ALA A 50 13.53 -19.34 1.50
N ALA A 51 13.76 -18.95 2.75
CA ALA A 51 13.10 -17.81 3.37
C ALA A 51 13.45 -16.49 2.67
N VAL A 52 14.72 -16.30 2.30
CA VAL A 52 15.14 -15.11 1.54
C VAL A 52 14.38 -15.03 0.22
N GLU A 53 14.30 -16.12 -0.52
CA GLU A 53 13.58 -16.16 -1.80
C GLU A 53 12.10 -15.81 -1.62
N THR A 54 11.48 -16.33 -0.55
CA THR A 54 10.10 -16.01 -0.22
C THR A 54 9.92 -14.52 0.02
N PHE A 55 10.79 -13.88 0.80
CA PHE A 55 10.73 -12.43 1.05
C PHE A 55 10.98 -11.62 -0.22
N GLN A 56 11.93 -12.03 -1.06
CA GLN A 56 12.17 -11.36 -2.34
C GLN A 56 10.92 -11.37 -3.20
N ASN A 57 10.23 -12.50 -3.30
CA ASN A 57 8.99 -12.60 -4.07
C ASN A 57 7.87 -11.75 -3.46
N GLN A 58 7.76 -11.72 -2.14
CA GLN A 58 6.78 -10.88 -1.45
C GLN A 58 7.05 -9.39 -1.67
N ILE A 59 8.31 -8.97 -1.65
CA ILE A 59 8.69 -7.59 -1.95
C ILE A 59 8.28 -7.22 -3.37
N ILE A 60 8.54 -8.06 -4.34
CA ILE A 60 8.12 -7.84 -5.73
C ILE A 60 6.61 -7.68 -5.80
N ARG A 61 5.86 -8.57 -5.16
CA ARG A 61 4.39 -8.51 -5.16
C ARG A 61 3.87 -7.26 -4.49
N GLN A 62 4.46 -6.83 -3.38
CA GLN A 62 4.07 -5.60 -2.70
C GLN A 62 4.29 -4.37 -3.59
N ARG A 63 5.41 -4.32 -4.32
CA ARG A 63 5.68 -3.23 -5.28
C ARG A 63 4.62 -3.18 -6.37
N GLU A 64 4.21 -4.34 -6.90
CA GLU A 64 3.15 -4.42 -7.92
C GLU A 64 1.83 -3.86 -7.38
N VAL A 65 1.44 -4.25 -6.16
CA VAL A 65 0.20 -3.77 -5.54
C VAL A 65 0.25 -2.26 -5.31
N ILE A 66 1.38 -1.74 -4.84
CA ILE A 66 1.58 -0.30 -4.66
C ILE A 66 1.37 0.44 -5.99
N ASP A 67 1.97 -0.05 -7.06
CA ASP A 67 1.84 0.57 -8.38
C ASP A 67 0.39 0.55 -8.88
N GLU A 68 -0.30 -0.56 -8.68
CA GLU A 68 -1.72 -0.70 -9.03
C GLU A 68 -2.58 0.31 -8.26
N LEU A 69 -2.36 0.44 -6.95
CA LEU A 69 -3.12 1.38 -6.12
C LEU A 69 -2.83 2.83 -6.49
N LYS A 70 -1.56 3.18 -6.71
CA LYS A 70 -1.19 4.53 -7.15
C LYS A 70 -1.87 4.89 -8.46
N HIS A 71 -1.88 3.97 -9.41
CA HIS A 71 -2.52 4.17 -10.70
C HIS A 71 -4.02 4.43 -10.53
N LYS A 72 -4.68 3.62 -9.72
CA LYS A 72 -6.09 3.75 -9.39
C LYS A 72 -6.42 5.12 -8.80
N PHE A 73 -5.62 5.57 -7.83
CA PHE A 73 -5.84 6.87 -7.18
C PHE A 73 -5.61 8.03 -8.14
N ARG A 74 -4.63 7.94 -9.05
CA ARG A 74 -4.40 8.97 -10.07
C ARG A 74 -5.58 9.08 -11.03
N ILE A 75 -6.17 7.95 -11.42
CA ILE A 75 -7.37 7.96 -12.27
C ILE A 75 -8.52 8.63 -11.55
N ARG A 76 -8.75 8.29 -10.27
CA ARG A 76 -9.83 8.89 -9.48
C ARG A 76 -9.64 10.38 -9.33
N GLU A 77 -8.39 10.83 -9.11
CA GLU A 77 -8.12 12.26 -9.02
C GLU A 77 -8.50 12.99 -10.30
N LYS A 78 -8.25 12.42 -11.46
CA LYS A 78 -8.68 13.00 -12.74
C LYS A 78 -10.19 13.07 -12.85
N ASP A 79 -10.89 12.04 -12.41
CA ASP A 79 -12.36 12.03 -12.43
C ASP A 79 -12.95 13.13 -11.54
N LEU A 80 -12.26 13.47 -10.46
CA LEU A 80 -12.71 14.50 -9.52
C LEU A 80 -12.31 15.92 -9.92
N ASP A 81 -11.31 16.07 -10.80
CA ASP A 81 -10.74 17.39 -11.16
C ASP A 81 -11.77 18.33 -11.80
N THR A 82 -12.82 17.80 -12.41
CA THR A 82 -13.88 18.60 -13.03
C THR A 82 -14.89 19.14 -12.03
N LEU A 83 -14.82 18.69 -10.78
CA LEU A 83 -15.78 19.05 -9.74
C LEU A 83 -15.16 20.09 -8.79
N SER A 84 -16.03 20.97 -8.28
CA SER A 84 -15.61 21.91 -7.22
C SER A 84 -15.30 21.14 -5.93
N ASN A 85 -14.29 21.58 -5.19
CA ASN A 85 -13.95 21.01 -3.89
C ASN A 85 -15.11 21.05 -2.89
N GLU A 86 -16.02 22.00 -3.05
CA GLU A 86 -17.18 22.14 -2.18
C GLU A 86 -18.37 21.28 -2.60
N THR A 87 -18.28 20.62 -3.77
CA THR A 87 -19.32 19.71 -4.22
C THR A 87 -19.48 18.56 -3.23
N THR A 88 -20.73 18.29 -2.83
CA THR A 88 -21.03 17.15 -1.96
C THR A 88 -21.38 15.93 -2.81
N ILE A 89 -20.92 14.78 -2.37
CA ILE A 89 -21.15 13.50 -3.02
C ILE A 89 -21.98 12.64 -2.09
N ASP A 90 -23.12 12.18 -2.56
CA ASP A 90 -24.03 11.31 -1.81
C ASP A 90 -23.57 9.86 -1.82
N SER A 91 -23.97 9.11 -0.80
CA SER A 91 -23.65 7.68 -0.69
C SER A 91 -24.17 6.83 -1.86
N ASP A 92 -25.18 7.31 -2.59
CA ASP A 92 -25.72 6.62 -3.77
C ASP A 92 -24.89 6.87 -5.03
N ASN A 93 -24.00 7.85 -5.00
CA ASN A 93 -23.17 8.19 -6.14
C ASN A 93 -22.07 7.15 -6.33
N VAL A 94 -21.76 6.80 -7.57
CA VAL A 94 -20.71 5.84 -7.89
C VAL A 94 -19.35 6.28 -7.36
N LEU A 95 -19.06 7.59 -7.36
CA LEU A 95 -17.81 8.13 -6.82
C LEU A 95 -17.66 7.83 -5.34
N PHE A 96 -18.75 7.91 -4.58
CA PHE A 96 -18.74 7.58 -3.16
C PHE A 96 -18.47 6.10 -2.94
N LYS A 97 -19.12 5.24 -3.70
CA LYS A 97 -18.99 3.78 -3.62
C LYS A 97 -17.57 3.34 -4.00
N ASP A 98 -17.03 3.92 -5.07
CA ASP A 98 -15.68 3.64 -5.52
C ASP A 98 -14.64 4.07 -4.49
N HIS A 99 -14.85 5.23 -3.86
CA HIS A 99 -13.94 5.72 -2.82
C HIS A 99 -13.94 4.82 -1.59
N ARG A 100 -15.10 4.30 -1.21
CA ARG A 100 -15.21 3.33 -0.11
C ARG A 100 -14.42 2.07 -0.42
N LYS A 101 -14.54 1.57 -1.65
CA LYS A 101 -13.80 0.38 -2.08
C LYS A 101 -12.30 0.63 -2.08
N GLU A 102 -11.86 1.78 -2.53
CA GLU A 102 -10.45 2.17 -2.49
C GLU A 102 -9.89 2.20 -1.08
N ARG A 103 -10.69 2.71 -0.12
CA ARG A 103 -10.31 2.68 1.29
C ARG A 103 -10.14 1.25 1.80
N GLU A 104 -11.06 0.36 1.44
CA GLU A 104 -10.97 -1.05 1.79
C GLU A 104 -9.72 -1.68 1.19
N ASP A 105 -9.42 -1.38 -0.08
CA ASP A 105 -8.22 -1.88 -0.77
C ASP A 105 -6.95 -1.43 -0.05
N MET A 106 -6.90 -0.17 0.40
CA MET A 106 -5.77 0.35 1.19
C MET A 106 -5.64 -0.36 2.52
N GLN A 107 -6.75 -0.59 3.21
CA GLN A 107 -6.74 -1.29 4.50
C GLN A 107 -6.24 -2.72 4.35
N ILE A 108 -6.66 -3.43 3.32
CA ILE A 108 -6.20 -4.78 3.01
C ILE A 108 -4.71 -4.77 2.70
N PHE A 109 -4.27 -3.84 1.86
CA PHE A 109 -2.85 -3.72 1.53
C PHE A 109 -1.99 -3.49 2.78
N ILE A 110 -2.38 -2.53 3.63
CA ILE A 110 -1.64 -2.21 4.86
C ILE A 110 -1.54 -3.43 5.77
N LYS A 111 -2.65 -4.15 5.94
CA LYS A 111 -2.69 -5.36 6.76
C LYS A 111 -1.71 -6.41 6.26
N LEU A 112 -1.75 -6.71 4.96
CA LEU A 112 -0.87 -7.71 4.36
C LEU A 112 0.59 -7.28 4.40
N TYR A 113 0.86 -5.99 4.20
CA TYR A 113 2.20 -5.44 4.32
C TYR A 113 2.75 -5.60 5.74
N GLN A 114 1.95 -5.26 6.74
CA GLN A 114 2.37 -5.38 8.14
C GLN A 114 2.62 -6.84 8.54
N GLU A 115 1.82 -7.77 8.05
CA GLU A 115 2.04 -9.20 8.28
C GLU A 115 3.37 -9.67 7.68
N MET A 116 3.66 -9.26 6.46
CA MET A 116 4.95 -9.55 5.81
C MET A 116 6.11 -8.94 6.61
N ARG A 117 5.97 -7.66 6.98
CA ARG A 117 6.99 -6.93 7.72
C ARG A 117 7.32 -7.62 9.04
N GLU A 118 6.31 -8.07 9.77
CA GLU A 118 6.51 -8.77 11.05
C GLU A 118 7.31 -10.06 10.85
N LYS A 119 6.95 -10.86 9.87
CA LYS A 119 7.69 -12.09 9.54
C LYS A 119 9.12 -11.78 9.12
N TYR A 120 9.32 -10.73 8.34
CA TYR A 120 10.63 -10.28 7.91
C TYR A 120 11.50 -9.85 9.08
N MET A 121 10.94 -9.06 10.02
CA MET A 121 11.65 -8.62 11.21
C MET A 121 12.05 -9.80 12.09
N ASN A 122 11.18 -10.80 12.23
CA ASN A 122 11.50 -12.03 12.98
C ASN A 122 12.65 -12.79 12.30
N PHE A 123 12.63 -12.87 10.98
CA PHE A 123 13.74 -13.47 10.21
C PHE A 123 15.05 -12.74 10.46
N LEU A 124 15.03 -11.41 10.48
CA LEU A 124 16.22 -10.60 10.75
C LEU A 124 16.78 -10.83 12.14
N GLU A 125 15.95 -11.06 13.15
CA GLU A 125 16.43 -11.36 14.51
C GLU A 125 17.29 -12.62 14.55
N VAL A 126 17.01 -13.58 13.68
CA VAL A 126 17.74 -14.85 13.61
C VAL A 126 18.96 -14.75 12.70
N HIS A 127 18.82 -14.09 11.55
CA HIS A 127 19.81 -14.13 10.46
C HIS A 127 20.45 -12.78 10.14
N GLY A 128 19.91 -11.75 10.72
CA GLY A 128 20.47 -10.40 10.53
C GLY A 128 21.61 -10.14 11.48
#